data_1fdfd8257e8d855484bb9cc6faf59990
#
_entry.id   1fdfd8257e8d855484bb9cc6faf59990
#
_cell.length_a   1.000
_cell.length_b   1.000
_cell.length_c   1.000
_cell.angle_alpha   90.00
_cell.angle_beta   90.00
_cell.angle_gamma   90.00
#
_symmetry.space_group_name_H-M   'P 1'
#
loop_
_entity.id
_entity.type
_entity.pdbx_description
1 polymer ?
#
loop_
_entity_poly.entity_id
_entity_poly.type
_entity_poly.pdbx_seq_one_letter_code
_entity_poly.pdbx_strand_id
1 'polypeptide(L)'
;MTLFVQQTNADLVNGGFEDYQVFGYDFVNGSSPTINWATTAPDNLLEIWENGFFGVLSYEGNSFAELNANYASTLYQDINGLGDLNSINWHFAHRGRYGTDLMRLTITDAGSDQMFGNGNDTILFQQEFSAGNMGWEVNYGTITSIGNLTRFSFEAVSAVGGSTQGNFIDYVGFGQNAIPGPGAFSLLAISAILFNRRKR
;
A
#
# COMPACT_ATOMS: atom_id res chain seq x y z
N MET A 1 38.65 -9.49 -5.84
CA MET A 1 37.67 -9.65 -4.75
C MET A 1 36.43 -8.86 -5.17
N THR A 2 35.47 -9.55 -5.74
CA THR A 2 34.25 -8.92 -6.24
C THR A 2 33.32 -8.78 -5.04
N LEU A 3 33.08 -7.56 -4.57
CA LEU A 3 32.04 -7.30 -3.58
C LEU A 3 30.70 -7.57 -4.26
N PHE A 4 30.02 -8.64 -3.88
CA PHE A 4 28.61 -8.79 -4.12
C PHE A 4 27.90 -7.82 -3.16
N VAL A 5 27.47 -6.69 -3.67
CA VAL A 5 26.45 -5.89 -2.99
C VAL A 5 25.18 -6.72 -3.05
N GLN A 6 24.76 -7.32 -1.94
CA GLN A 6 23.40 -7.83 -1.84
C GLN A 6 22.46 -6.63 -2.02
N GLN A 7 21.81 -6.59 -3.15
CA GLN A 7 20.70 -5.68 -3.37
C GLN A 7 19.58 -6.16 -2.43
N THR A 8 19.40 -5.49 -1.32
CA THR A 8 18.21 -5.70 -0.50
C THR A 8 17.04 -5.17 -1.30
N ASN A 9 16.20 -6.06 -1.81
CA ASN A 9 14.96 -5.66 -2.44
C ASN A 9 14.17 -4.86 -1.42
N ALA A 10 13.89 -3.62 -1.74
CA ALA A 10 13.09 -2.76 -0.89
C ALA A 10 11.61 -3.07 -1.16
N ASP A 11 10.96 -3.59 -0.15
CA ASP A 11 9.54 -3.89 -0.16
C ASP A 11 8.86 -3.17 1.00
N LEU A 12 7.59 -2.84 0.85
CA LEU A 12 6.73 -2.39 1.93
C LEU A 12 6.64 -3.48 3.00
N VAL A 13 6.66 -3.08 4.26
CA VAL A 13 6.57 -3.99 5.41
C VAL A 13 5.24 -3.84 6.12
N ASN A 14 4.76 -4.90 6.79
CA ASN A 14 3.53 -4.92 7.56
C ASN A 14 2.30 -4.40 6.78
N GLY A 15 2.14 -4.85 5.54
CA GLY A 15 1.02 -4.43 4.68
C GLY A 15 -0.33 -5.03 5.06
N GLY A 16 -0.35 -6.11 5.85
CA GLY A 16 -1.54 -6.70 6.46
C GLY A 16 -1.79 -6.22 7.89
N PHE A 17 -0.97 -5.27 8.43
CA PHE A 17 -1.10 -4.72 9.79
C PHE A 17 -0.98 -5.73 10.94
N GLU A 18 -0.40 -6.89 10.68
CA GLU A 18 -0.32 -8.03 11.60
C GLU A 18 0.74 -7.90 12.70
N ASP A 19 1.70 -6.97 12.55
CA ASP A 19 2.80 -6.78 13.52
C ASP A 19 2.32 -6.13 14.83
N TYR A 20 1.06 -5.69 14.89
CA TYR A 20 0.41 -5.14 16.07
C TYR A 20 -0.80 -5.97 16.47
N GLN A 21 -0.76 -6.59 17.67
CA GLN A 21 -1.90 -7.34 18.17
C GLN A 21 -2.96 -6.39 18.72
N VAL A 22 -4.15 -6.43 18.15
CA VAL A 22 -5.31 -5.62 18.54
C VAL A 22 -6.43 -6.50 19.10
N PHE A 23 -7.23 -5.93 19.99
CA PHE A 23 -8.48 -6.54 20.49
C PHE A 23 -9.63 -5.55 20.28
N GLY A 24 -10.51 -5.87 19.36
CA GLY A 24 -11.55 -4.97 18.86
C GLY A 24 -10.96 -3.92 17.93
N TYR A 25 -10.63 -2.74 18.41
CA TYR A 25 -9.87 -1.71 17.70
C TYR A 25 -8.95 -0.95 18.67
N ASP A 26 -7.91 -0.35 18.14
CA ASP A 26 -6.97 0.47 18.92
C ASP A 26 -6.37 1.59 18.09
N PHE A 27 -6.01 2.68 18.76
CA PHE A 27 -5.25 3.78 18.17
C PHE A 27 -3.77 3.60 18.44
N VAL A 28 -2.99 3.44 17.38
CA VAL A 28 -1.57 3.16 17.44
C VAL A 28 -0.78 4.38 16.96
N ASN A 29 0.30 4.71 17.67
CA ASN A 29 1.17 5.82 17.27
C ASN A 29 1.91 5.49 15.96
N GLY A 30 1.79 6.35 14.95
CA GLY A 30 2.45 6.22 13.64
C GLY A 30 3.98 6.27 13.68
N SER A 31 4.58 6.62 14.83
CA SER A 31 6.03 6.52 15.05
C SER A 31 6.44 5.22 15.74
N SER A 32 5.50 4.32 16.01
CA SER A 32 5.79 3.02 16.63
C SER A 32 6.55 2.11 15.66
N PRO A 33 7.68 1.53 16.08
CA PRO A 33 8.43 0.60 15.23
C PRO A 33 7.70 -0.73 14.99
N THR A 34 6.63 -1.01 15.73
CA THR A 34 5.82 -2.22 15.55
C THR A 34 4.79 -2.08 14.44
N ILE A 35 4.39 -0.86 14.09
CA ILE A 35 3.41 -0.67 13.03
C ILE A 35 4.05 -0.46 11.65
N ASN A 36 5.22 0.17 11.60
CA ASN A 36 5.96 0.51 10.38
C ASN A 36 5.23 1.45 9.39
N TRP A 37 4.13 2.06 9.82
CA TRP A 37 3.36 3.02 9.05
C TRP A 37 3.39 4.39 9.71
N ALA A 38 3.44 5.43 8.89
CA ALA A 38 3.32 6.82 9.32
C ALA A 38 1.99 7.41 8.87
N THR A 39 1.56 8.48 9.53
CA THR A 39 0.31 9.19 9.21
C THR A 39 0.50 10.70 9.20
N THR A 40 -0.33 11.38 8.42
CA THR A 40 -0.43 12.87 8.47
C THR A 40 -1.46 13.37 9.48
N ALA A 41 -2.12 12.47 10.23
CA ALA A 41 -3.08 12.84 11.26
C ALA A 41 -2.42 13.76 12.31
N PRO A 42 -3.09 14.86 12.74
CA PRO A 42 -2.51 15.81 13.69
C PRO A 42 -2.12 15.22 15.04
N ASP A 43 -2.78 14.14 15.45
CA ASP A 43 -2.51 13.38 16.68
C ASP A 43 -1.51 12.26 16.50
N ASN A 44 -1.04 12.05 15.26
CA ASN A 44 -0.13 10.96 14.85
C ASN A 44 -0.66 9.56 15.18
N LEU A 45 -1.98 9.35 15.13
CA LEU A 45 -2.61 8.07 15.42
C LEU A 45 -3.14 7.40 14.14
N LEU A 46 -2.94 6.09 14.05
CA LEU A 46 -3.58 5.17 13.12
C LEU A 46 -4.59 4.33 13.88
N GLU A 47 -5.65 3.91 13.22
CA GLU A 47 -6.64 3.01 13.80
C GLU A 47 -6.50 1.62 13.19
N ILE A 48 -6.26 0.62 14.05
CA ILE A 48 -6.14 -0.80 13.68
C ILE A 48 -7.34 -1.56 14.23
N TRP A 49 -7.91 -2.43 13.40
CA TRP A 49 -9.10 -3.21 13.69
C TRP A 49 -8.80 -4.70 13.72
N GLU A 50 -9.44 -5.42 14.65
CA GLU A 50 -9.43 -6.87 14.72
C GLU A 50 -10.39 -7.48 13.70
N ASN A 51 -10.00 -8.59 13.09
CA ASN A 51 -10.83 -9.41 12.23
C ASN A 51 -12.15 -9.79 12.92
N GLY A 52 -13.27 -9.46 12.29
CA GLY A 52 -14.61 -9.75 12.78
C GLY A 52 -15.20 -8.70 13.72
N PHE A 53 -14.44 -7.69 14.12
CA PHE A 53 -14.96 -6.62 14.96
C PHE A 53 -16.07 -5.85 14.22
N PHE A 54 -17.19 -5.60 14.90
CA PHE A 54 -18.44 -5.09 14.32
C PHE A 54 -18.91 -5.83 13.04
N GLY A 55 -18.54 -7.11 12.88
CA GLY A 55 -18.91 -7.94 11.74
C GLY A 55 -18.09 -7.65 10.46
N VAL A 56 -17.03 -6.87 10.53
CA VAL A 56 -16.11 -6.62 9.42
C VAL A 56 -14.98 -7.65 9.48
N LEU A 57 -14.92 -8.54 8.49
CA LEU A 57 -13.80 -9.48 8.36
C LEU A 57 -12.63 -8.77 7.67
N SER A 58 -11.39 -9.03 8.12
CA SER A 58 -10.17 -8.65 7.39
C SER A 58 -10.17 -9.26 5.98
N TYR A 59 -9.43 -8.69 5.05
CA TYR A 59 -9.19 -9.33 3.76
C TYR A 59 -8.23 -10.50 3.90
N GLU A 60 -7.14 -10.30 4.67
CA GLU A 60 -6.22 -11.36 5.08
C GLU A 60 -5.92 -11.26 6.59
N GLY A 61 -5.32 -12.30 7.16
CA GLY A 61 -4.84 -12.30 8.54
C GLY A 61 -5.91 -11.99 9.59
N ASN A 62 -5.50 -11.24 10.62
CA ASN A 62 -6.31 -10.93 11.80
C ASN A 62 -6.54 -9.44 12.03
N SER A 63 -5.93 -8.58 11.23
CA SER A 63 -5.96 -7.12 11.41
C SER A 63 -6.15 -6.38 10.10
N PHE A 64 -6.59 -5.15 10.16
CA PHE A 64 -6.65 -4.20 9.04
C PHE A 64 -6.66 -2.76 9.58
N ALA A 65 -6.37 -1.76 8.73
CA ALA A 65 -6.34 -0.36 9.15
C ALA A 65 -7.56 0.42 8.67
N GLU A 66 -7.88 1.51 9.39
CA GLU A 66 -8.82 2.55 8.98
C GLU A 66 -8.08 3.87 8.73
N LEU A 67 -8.24 4.45 7.52
CA LEU A 67 -7.59 5.70 7.14
C LEU A 67 -8.22 6.92 7.83
N ASN A 68 -9.48 6.81 8.22
CA ASN A 68 -10.28 7.85 8.85
C ASN A 68 -10.29 7.74 10.39
N ALA A 69 -9.20 7.41 11.02
CA ALA A 69 -9.06 7.30 12.48
C ALA A 69 -9.77 8.44 13.26
N ASN A 70 -9.08 9.28 14.01
CA ASN A 70 -9.65 10.51 14.57
C ASN A 70 -9.79 11.64 13.53
N TYR A 71 -9.11 11.52 12.41
CA TYR A 71 -9.07 12.51 11.32
C TYR A 71 -8.98 11.78 9.97
N ALA A 72 -9.62 12.34 8.95
CA ALA A 72 -9.30 11.97 7.58
C ALA A 72 -7.83 12.34 7.31
N SER A 73 -6.99 11.36 7.03
CA SER A 73 -5.55 11.53 6.96
C SER A 73 -4.93 10.72 5.83
N THR A 74 -3.62 10.81 5.69
CA THR A 74 -2.84 9.99 4.77
C THR A 74 -1.99 9.00 5.56
N LEU A 75 -2.12 7.72 5.26
CA LEU A 75 -1.27 6.65 5.77
C LEU A 75 -0.17 6.38 4.73
N TYR A 76 1.11 6.27 5.16
CA TYR A 76 2.21 6.10 4.20
C TYR A 76 3.41 5.33 4.77
N GLN A 77 4.20 4.78 3.84
CA GLN A 77 5.56 4.30 4.08
C GLN A 77 6.54 4.92 3.09
N ASP A 78 7.75 5.20 3.57
CA ASP A 78 8.89 5.63 2.77
C ASP A 78 9.83 4.44 2.57
N ILE A 79 10.03 4.06 1.31
CA ILE A 79 10.73 2.84 0.94
C ILE A 79 12.01 3.21 0.21
N ASN A 80 13.15 2.73 0.75
CA ASN A 80 14.48 2.95 0.18
C ASN A 80 14.95 1.76 -0.63
N GLY A 81 15.80 1.98 -1.62
CA GLY A 81 16.52 0.93 -2.32
C GLY A 81 15.80 0.37 -3.55
N LEU A 82 14.74 1.02 -4.04
CA LEU A 82 14.05 0.59 -5.27
C LEU A 82 14.93 0.71 -6.51
N GLY A 83 15.84 1.70 -6.53
CA GLY A 83 16.73 1.98 -7.66
C GLY A 83 16.00 2.49 -8.90
N ASP A 84 16.77 2.84 -9.93
CA ASP A 84 16.24 3.35 -11.18
C ASP A 84 15.75 2.24 -12.11
N LEU A 85 14.68 2.55 -12.88
CA LEU A 85 14.15 1.75 -13.99
C LEU A 85 13.72 0.32 -13.60
N ASN A 86 13.47 0.07 -12.33
CA ASN A 86 12.90 -1.19 -11.88
C ASN A 86 11.38 -1.20 -12.03
N SER A 87 10.84 -2.33 -12.44
CA SER A 87 9.40 -2.57 -12.43
C SER A 87 8.95 -2.91 -11.02
N ILE A 88 8.12 -2.07 -10.44
CA ILE A 88 7.61 -2.19 -9.08
C ILE A 88 6.13 -2.50 -9.13
N ASN A 89 5.75 -3.63 -8.57
CA ASN A 89 4.33 -4.00 -8.44
C ASN A 89 3.73 -3.41 -7.16
N TRP A 90 2.42 -3.19 -7.20
CA TRP A 90 1.66 -2.83 -6.02
C TRP A 90 0.27 -3.48 -6.02
N HIS A 91 -0.25 -3.72 -4.84
CA HIS A 91 -1.63 -4.15 -4.63
C HIS A 91 -2.12 -3.68 -3.26
N PHE A 92 -3.42 -3.63 -3.10
CA PHE A 92 -4.09 -3.40 -1.82
C PHE A 92 -5.56 -3.84 -1.91
N ALA A 93 -6.16 -4.16 -0.77
CA ALA A 93 -7.59 -4.34 -0.60
C ALA A 93 -8.17 -3.07 0.04
N HIS A 94 -9.30 -2.57 -0.51
CA HIS A 94 -10.03 -1.41 -0.03
C HIS A 94 -11.49 -1.77 0.22
N ARG A 95 -12.07 -1.22 1.29
CA ARG A 95 -13.48 -1.40 1.64
C ARG A 95 -14.02 -0.14 2.31
N GLY A 96 -15.25 0.25 1.98
CA GLY A 96 -15.98 1.28 2.70
C GLY A 96 -16.51 0.75 4.04
N ARG A 97 -16.65 1.63 5.04
CA ARG A 97 -17.16 1.26 6.36
C ARG A 97 -18.68 1.25 6.43
N TYR A 98 -19.34 2.34 6.04
CA TYR A 98 -20.80 2.49 6.09
C TYR A 98 -21.47 2.61 4.74
N GLY A 99 -20.71 2.78 3.68
CA GLY A 99 -21.20 2.95 2.32
C GLY A 99 -20.05 2.96 1.33
N THR A 100 -20.15 3.77 0.28
CA THR A 100 -19.05 3.94 -0.67
C THR A 100 -18.11 5.01 -0.17
N ASP A 101 -16.90 4.61 0.15
CA ASP A 101 -15.82 5.50 0.56
C ASP A 101 -14.81 5.66 -0.58
N LEU A 102 -14.10 6.78 -0.60
CA LEU A 102 -13.14 7.16 -1.63
C LEU A 102 -11.78 7.43 -0.99
N MET A 103 -10.76 6.76 -1.47
CA MET A 103 -9.37 7.02 -1.11
C MET A 103 -8.53 7.31 -2.35
N ARG A 104 -7.37 7.94 -2.17
CA ARG A 104 -6.38 8.19 -3.21
C ARG A 104 -5.08 7.48 -2.90
N LEU A 105 -4.62 6.64 -3.83
CA LEU A 105 -3.25 6.15 -3.84
C LEU A 105 -2.36 7.16 -4.55
N THR A 106 -1.26 7.55 -3.92
CA THR A 106 -0.19 8.32 -4.53
C THR A 106 1.15 7.64 -4.30
N ILE A 107 1.93 7.48 -5.36
CA ILE A 107 3.30 6.97 -5.33
C ILE A 107 4.21 8.09 -5.79
N THR A 108 5.12 8.54 -4.93
CA THR A 108 5.95 9.73 -5.15
C THR A 108 7.42 9.37 -4.97
N ASP A 109 8.27 9.72 -5.93
CA ASP A 109 9.72 9.69 -5.79
C ASP A 109 10.21 11.01 -5.19
N ALA A 110 11.14 10.93 -4.23
CA ALA A 110 11.67 12.07 -3.49
C ALA A 110 12.73 12.90 -4.26
N GLY A 111 12.99 12.51 -5.50
CA GLY A 111 14.02 13.19 -6.30
C GLY A 111 15.45 12.97 -5.81
N SER A 112 16.36 13.77 -6.32
CA SER A 112 17.80 13.59 -6.11
C SER A 112 18.30 13.94 -4.70
N ASP A 113 17.55 14.75 -3.96
CA ASP A 113 17.91 15.14 -2.58
C ASP A 113 17.38 14.20 -1.51
N GLN A 114 16.58 13.20 -1.89
CA GLN A 114 16.00 12.19 -1.00
C GLN A 114 15.13 12.80 0.12
N MET A 115 14.40 13.87 -0.19
CA MET A 115 13.54 14.59 0.75
C MET A 115 12.19 14.87 0.10
N PHE A 116 11.07 14.59 0.82
CA PHE A 116 9.73 14.91 0.35
C PHE A 116 9.30 16.35 0.69
N GLY A 117 8.46 16.95 -0.15
CA GLY A 117 7.79 18.21 0.11
C GLY A 117 8.56 19.47 -0.27
N ASN A 118 9.57 19.39 -1.13
CA ASN A 118 10.45 20.50 -1.49
C ASN A 118 10.43 20.91 -2.97
N GLY A 119 9.54 20.33 -3.77
CA GLY A 119 9.28 20.74 -5.16
C GLY A 119 10.12 20.05 -6.23
N ASN A 120 11.02 19.11 -5.87
CA ASN A 120 11.69 18.20 -6.81
C ASN A 120 11.11 16.79 -6.80
N ASP A 121 10.06 16.57 -6.00
CA ASP A 121 9.30 15.32 -5.96
C ASP A 121 8.64 15.03 -7.30
N THR A 122 8.61 13.76 -7.67
CA THR A 122 7.93 13.31 -8.89
C THR A 122 6.81 12.33 -8.55
N ILE A 123 5.58 12.64 -8.92
CA ILE A 123 4.46 11.69 -8.81
C ILE A 123 4.60 10.65 -9.91
N LEU A 124 4.85 9.40 -9.52
CA LEU A 124 4.96 8.25 -10.42
C LEU A 124 3.59 7.67 -10.76
N PHE A 125 2.66 7.74 -9.78
CA PHE A 125 1.29 7.27 -9.94
C PHE A 125 0.37 8.03 -8.98
N GLN A 126 -0.83 8.36 -9.45
CA GLN A 126 -1.90 8.89 -8.60
C GLN A 126 -3.26 8.50 -9.18
N GLN A 127 -4.10 7.91 -8.34
CA GLN A 127 -5.46 7.53 -8.73
C GLN A 127 -6.37 7.44 -7.51
N GLU A 128 -7.64 7.79 -7.69
CA GLU A 128 -8.70 7.59 -6.71
C GLU A 128 -9.36 6.21 -6.91
N PHE A 129 -9.69 5.58 -5.81
CA PHE A 129 -10.34 4.28 -5.74
C PHE A 129 -11.55 4.39 -4.80
N SER A 130 -12.69 3.88 -5.25
CA SER A 130 -13.90 3.83 -4.45
C SER A 130 -14.25 2.38 -4.12
N ALA A 131 -14.70 2.11 -2.90
CA ALA A 131 -15.19 0.79 -2.51
C ALA A 131 -16.42 0.90 -1.63
N GLY A 132 -17.37 -0.01 -1.83
CA GLY A 132 -18.56 -0.15 -1.01
C GLY A 132 -18.30 -0.92 0.27
N ASN A 133 -19.30 -0.96 1.17
CA ASN A 133 -19.19 -1.64 2.46
C ASN A 133 -19.61 -3.13 2.44
N MET A 134 -19.95 -3.69 1.28
CA MET A 134 -20.41 -5.09 1.18
C MET A 134 -19.28 -6.11 1.08
N GLY A 135 -18.07 -5.67 0.75
CA GLY A 135 -16.89 -6.53 0.61
C GLY A 135 -15.65 -5.74 0.29
N TRP A 136 -14.52 -6.42 0.23
CA TRP A 136 -13.23 -5.86 -0.15
C TRP A 136 -13.07 -5.84 -1.67
N GLU A 137 -12.52 -4.77 -2.19
CA GLU A 137 -12.12 -4.61 -3.58
C GLU A 137 -10.60 -4.61 -3.67
N VAL A 138 -10.02 -5.52 -4.47
CA VAL A 138 -8.56 -5.65 -4.61
C VAL A 138 -8.11 -4.94 -5.86
N ASN A 139 -7.10 -4.08 -5.70
CA ASN A 139 -6.51 -3.28 -6.75
C ASN A 139 -5.04 -3.65 -6.95
N TYR A 140 -4.58 -3.60 -8.20
CA TYR A 140 -3.23 -3.96 -8.60
C TYR A 140 -2.69 -2.96 -9.60
N GLY A 141 -1.39 -2.82 -9.64
CA GLY A 141 -0.73 -2.07 -10.68
C GLY A 141 0.78 -2.24 -10.67
N THR A 142 1.41 -1.52 -11.57
CA THR A 142 2.87 -1.51 -11.74
C THR A 142 3.30 -0.10 -12.06
N ILE A 143 4.43 0.32 -11.49
CA ILE A 143 5.12 1.56 -11.86
C ILE A 143 6.56 1.25 -12.27
N THR A 144 7.23 2.21 -12.89
CA THR A 144 8.68 2.20 -13.05
C THR A 144 9.30 3.17 -12.06
N SER A 145 10.18 2.69 -11.19
CA SER A 145 10.93 3.54 -10.26
C SER A 145 11.93 4.43 -11.01
N ILE A 146 12.17 5.64 -10.52
CA ILE A 146 13.12 6.62 -11.10
C ILE A 146 14.16 7.07 -10.08
N GLY A 147 14.13 6.56 -8.87
CA GLY A 147 15.02 6.94 -7.78
C GLY A 147 15.08 5.91 -6.68
N ASN A 148 15.75 6.29 -5.59
CA ASN A 148 16.02 5.38 -4.49
C ASN A 148 15.00 5.45 -3.36
N LEU A 149 14.43 6.65 -3.09
CA LEU A 149 13.46 6.88 -2.02
C LEU A 149 12.08 7.16 -2.61
N THR A 150 11.13 6.26 -2.35
CA THR A 150 9.75 6.37 -2.86
C THR A 150 8.76 6.29 -1.70
N ARG A 151 7.80 7.21 -1.67
CA ARG A 151 6.65 7.17 -0.75
C ARG A 151 5.48 6.47 -1.41
N PHE A 152 4.91 5.51 -0.71
CA PHE A 152 3.67 4.84 -1.05
C PHE A 152 2.60 5.27 -0.04
N SER A 153 1.53 5.93 -0.49
CA SER A 153 0.61 6.63 0.40
C SER A 153 -0.86 6.49 0.00
N PHE A 154 -1.73 6.36 1.03
CA PHE A 154 -3.18 6.30 0.92
C PHE A 154 -3.81 7.47 1.66
N GLU A 155 -4.53 8.33 0.94
CA GLU A 155 -5.25 9.47 1.49
C GLU A 155 -6.75 9.16 1.60
N ALA A 156 -7.34 9.44 2.76
CA ALA A 156 -8.79 9.44 2.92
C ALA A 156 -9.41 10.66 2.22
N VAL A 157 -10.02 10.48 1.04
CA VAL A 157 -10.60 11.58 0.27
C VAL A 157 -12.03 11.89 0.73
N SER A 158 -12.87 10.86 0.85
CA SER A 158 -14.20 10.99 1.43
C SER A 158 -14.70 9.65 2.00
N ALA A 159 -15.60 9.75 2.97
CA ALA A 159 -16.27 8.58 3.54
C ALA A 159 -17.71 8.90 3.92
N VAL A 160 -18.60 7.92 3.80
CA VAL A 160 -20.00 8.04 4.21
C VAL A 160 -20.11 8.27 5.72
N GLY A 161 -19.22 7.69 6.52
CA GLY A 161 -19.13 7.93 7.97
C GLY A 161 -18.55 9.28 8.37
N GLY A 162 -18.13 10.13 7.41
CA GLY A 162 -17.51 11.43 7.66
C GLY A 162 -15.98 11.34 7.85
N SER A 163 -15.40 12.36 8.51
CA SER A 163 -13.94 12.48 8.62
C SER A 163 -13.30 11.51 9.61
N THR A 164 -14.08 10.84 10.43
CA THR A 164 -13.58 9.95 11.50
C THR A 164 -13.98 8.49 11.35
N GLN A 165 -14.60 8.12 10.21
CA GLN A 165 -15.09 6.75 10.01
C GLN A 165 -15.15 6.41 8.53
N GLY A 166 -14.28 5.51 8.07
CA GLY A 166 -14.31 5.03 6.69
C GLY A 166 -12.95 4.69 6.11
N ASN A 167 -12.94 4.18 4.88
CA ASN A 167 -11.76 3.75 4.14
C ASN A 167 -10.91 2.71 4.90
N PHE A 168 -11.43 1.50 5.00
CA PHE A 168 -10.65 0.36 5.46
C PHE A 168 -9.65 -0.08 4.39
N ILE A 169 -8.44 -0.41 4.82
CA ILE A 169 -7.35 -0.88 3.96
C ILE A 169 -6.67 -2.11 4.57
N ASP A 170 -6.30 -3.07 3.72
CA ASP A 170 -5.65 -4.32 4.07
C ASP A 170 -4.86 -4.87 2.89
N TYR A 171 -4.05 -5.92 3.08
CA TYR A 171 -3.35 -6.63 2.01
C TYR A 171 -2.51 -5.69 1.13
N VAL A 172 -1.76 -4.80 1.75
CA VAL A 172 -0.95 -3.82 1.02
C VAL A 172 0.41 -4.41 0.66
N GLY A 173 0.73 -4.41 -0.62
CA GLY A 173 2.05 -4.75 -1.13
C GLY A 173 2.58 -3.68 -2.06
N PHE A 174 3.86 -3.33 -1.92
CA PHE A 174 4.59 -2.47 -2.82
C PHE A 174 6.06 -2.86 -2.79
N GLY A 175 6.64 -3.12 -3.97
CA GLY A 175 8.03 -3.54 -4.09
C GLY A 175 8.26 -4.50 -5.24
N GLN A 176 9.50 -4.99 -5.36
CA GLN A 176 9.87 -5.94 -6.41
C GLN A 176 9.27 -7.33 -6.16
N ASN A 177 9.01 -7.69 -4.91
CA ASN A 177 8.41 -8.95 -4.51
C ASN A 177 6.89 -8.89 -4.34
N ALA A 178 6.27 -7.70 -4.47
CA ALA A 178 4.82 -7.57 -4.42
C ALA A 178 4.16 -8.37 -5.56
N ILE A 179 2.97 -8.92 -5.28
CA ILE A 179 2.27 -9.81 -6.22
C ILE A 179 1.85 -9.02 -7.46
N PRO A 180 2.27 -9.44 -8.67
CA PRO A 180 1.79 -8.82 -9.91
C PRO A 180 0.29 -9.02 -10.07
N GLY A 181 -0.39 -8.04 -10.65
CA GLY A 181 -1.81 -8.17 -10.98
C GLY A 181 -2.13 -9.39 -11.85
N PRO A 182 -3.36 -9.94 -11.79
CA PRO A 182 -3.75 -11.19 -12.44
C PRO A 182 -3.44 -11.28 -13.94
N GLY A 183 -3.34 -10.16 -14.65
CA GLY A 183 -2.97 -10.12 -16.08
C GLY A 183 -1.48 -10.32 -16.37
N ALA A 184 -0.60 -10.15 -15.40
CA ALA A 184 0.86 -10.21 -15.63
C ALA A 184 1.36 -11.64 -15.90
N PHE A 185 0.72 -12.65 -15.33
CA PHE A 185 1.09 -14.06 -15.51
C PHE A 185 0.70 -14.62 -16.88
N SER A 186 -0.31 -14.08 -17.54
CA SER A 186 -0.78 -14.56 -18.86
C SER A 186 0.23 -14.28 -19.98
N LEU A 187 0.97 -13.19 -19.91
CA LEU A 187 2.00 -12.84 -20.91
C LEU A 187 3.25 -13.72 -20.81
N LEU A 188 3.66 -14.13 -19.62
CA LEU A 188 4.80 -15.04 -19.42
C LEU A 188 4.50 -16.46 -19.90
N ALA A 189 3.28 -16.96 -19.71
CA ALA A 189 2.86 -18.27 -20.16
C ALA A 189 2.78 -18.36 -21.70
N ILE A 190 2.33 -17.31 -22.37
CA ILE A 190 2.24 -17.26 -23.83
C ILE A 190 3.64 -17.21 -24.48
N SER A 191 4.58 -16.47 -23.90
CA SER A 191 5.96 -16.42 -24.40
C SER A 191 6.67 -17.76 -24.28
N ALA A 192 6.46 -18.52 -23.21
CA ALA A 192 7.04 -19.87 -23.03
C ALA A 192 6.48 -20.88 -24.04
N ILE A 193 5.20 -20.80 -24.42
CA ILE A 193 4.57 -21.67 -25.40
C ILE A 193 5.09 -21.38 -26.82
N LEU A 194 5.33 -20.10 -27.16
CA LEU A 194 5.84 -19.70 -28.46
C LEU A 194 7.32 -20.11 -28.68
N PHE A 195 8.12 -20.11 -27.63
CA PHE A 195 9.53 -20.57 -27.73
C PHE A 195 9.65 -22.07 -27.92
N ASN A 196 8.75 -22.87 -27.36
CA ASN A 196 8.78 -24.34 -27.54
C ASN A 196 8.29 -24.83 -28.93
N ARG A 197 7.52 -24.02 -29.66
CA ARG A 197 7.06 -24.38 -31.02
C ARG A 197 8.10 -24.20 -32.13
N ARG A 198 9.21 -23.50 -31.84
CA ARG A 198 10.30 -23.27 -32.82
C ARG A 198 11.42 -24.34 -32.80
N LYS A 199 11.31 -25.37 -31.97
CA LYS A 199 12.33 -26.45 -31.85
C LYS A 199 11.84 -27.85 -32.32
N ARG A 200 10.85 -27.91 -33.23
CA ARG A 200 10.50 -29.15 -33.93
C ARG A 200 10.58 -28.97 -35.42
#